data_97116c8bad832cb6dc21befeb26bc7bc
#
_entry.id   97116c8bad832cb6dc21befeb26bc7bc
#
_cell.length_a   1.000
_cell.length_b   1.000
_cell.length_c   1.000
_cell.angle_alpha   90.00
_cell.angle_beta   90.00
_cell.angle_gamma   90.00
#
_symmetry.space_group_name_H-M   'P 1'
#
loop_
_entity.id
_entity.type
_entity.pdbx_description
1 polymer ?
#
loop_
_entity_poly.entity_id
_entity_poly.type
_entity_poly.pdbx_seq_one_letter_code
_entity_poly.pdbx_strand_id
1 'polypeptide(L)'
;DHAGALAKTSDNNTDALPEPSDSNTDVLKKTTDINEAVIQEVLKRMGIQSRITLDTAKKLIERLEQEAVRRGQRAVIAVCNPEGNPVAVHVMDGAFLVSFDVAMKKAYTAVAVKMSTMELSKIAQPGGTFYGVDKLDGGKIVIFGGGIQLKSGNTIIGGLGISGGTGEEDHSLAEYGQSVLNEIL
;
A
#
# COMPACT_ATOMS: atom_id res chain seq x y z
N ASP A 1 -45.83 -46.19 56.85
CA ASP A 1 -45.59 -46.95 55.63
C ASP A 1 -44.40 -46.41 54.87
N HIS A 2 -43.55 -47.39 54.64
CA HIS A 2 -42.22 -47.15 54.08
C HIS A 2 -42.21 -46.75 52.58
N ALA A 3 -41.37 -45.81 52.17
CA ALA A 3 -40.80 -45.81 50.83
C ALA A 3 -39.39 -45.23 50.90
N GLY A 4 -38.42 -46.05 50.51
CA GLY A 4 -37.02 -45.79 50.61
C GLY A 4 -36.50 -44.84 49.48
N ALA A 5 -35.53 -44.05 49.86
CA ALA A 5 -34.78 -43.20 48.98
C ALA A 5 -33.69 -44.02 48.28
N LEU A 6 -33.67 -43.98 46.96
CA LEU A 6 -32.55 -44.41 46.12
C LEU A 6 -31.74 -43.21 45.68
N ALA A 7 -30.56 -43.04 46.26
CA ALA A 7 -29.55 -42.10 45.82
C ALA A 7 -28.94 -42.61 44.53
N LYS A 8 -28.99 -41.77 43.45
CA LYS A 8 -28.21 -41.94 42.23
C LYS A 8 -26.98 -41.04 42.32
N THR A 9 -25.85 -41.64 42.53
CA THR A 9 -24.54 -41.01 42.24
C THR A 9 -24.33 -41.01 40.74
N SER A 10 -24.25 -39.84 40.16
CA SER A 10 -23.75 -39.66 38.79
C SER A 10 -22.39 -38.99 38.88
N ASP A 11 -21.35 -39.79 38.81
CA ASP A 11 -20.00 -39.33 38.56
C ASP A 11 -19.91 -38.94 37.08
N ASN A 12 -20.04 -37.64 36.78
CA ASN A 12 -19.63 -37.08 35.53
C ASN A 12 -18.20 -36.55 35.69
N ASN A 13 -17.25 -37.44 35.51
CA ASN A 13 -15.86 -37.06 35.27
C ASN A 13 -15.72 -36.74 33.79
N THR A 14 -15.97 -35.48 33.40
CA THR A 14 -15.55 -34.96 32.12
C THR A 14 -14.12 -34.48 32.32
N ASP A 15 -13.16 -35.32 31.92
CA ASP A 15 -11.77 -34.91 31.71
C ASP A 15 -11.74 -33.83 30.61
N ALA A 16 -11.85 -32.57 31.01
CA ALA A 16 -11.56 -31.45 30.18
C ALA A 16 -10.04 -31.46 29.89
N LEU A 17 -9.68 -31.62 28.64
CA LEU A 17 -8.29 -31.45 28.20
C LEU A 17 -7.79 -30.08 28.68
N PRO A 18 -6.57 -29.97 29.21
CA PRO A 18 -6.05 -28.71 29.68
C PRO A 18 -5.98 -27.74 28.49
N GLU A 19 -6.53 -26.54 28.67
CA GLU A 19 -6.38 -25.44 27.73
C GLU A 19 -4.88 -25.19 27.45
N PRO A 20 -4.46 -24.92 26.19
CA PRO A 20 -3.07 -24.65 25.90
C PRO A 20 -2.62 -23.43 26.71
N SER A 21 -1.56 -23.59 27.51
CA SER A 21 -1.05 -22.53 28.37
C SER A 21 -0.65 -21.30 27.51
N ASP A 22 -1.02 -20.12 27.95
CA ASP A 22 -0.71 -18.81 27.29
C ASP A 22 0.77 -18.69 26.89
N SER A 23 1.66 -19.32 27.66
CA SER A 23 3.10 -19.34 27.38
C SER A 23 3.49 -19.99 26.05
N ASN A 24 2.77 -21.03 25.59
CA ASN A 24 3.06 -21.68 24.30
C ASN A 24 2.63 -20.81 23.11
N THR A 25 1.51 -20.12 23.25
CA THR A 25 1.00 -19.19 22.22
C THR A 25 1.94 -18.01 22.05
N ASP A 26 2.46 -17.45 23.15
CA ASP A 26 3.42 -16.35 23.11
C ASP A 26 4.77 -16.76 22.51
N VAL A 27 5.25 -17.96 22.81
CA VAL A 27 6.50 -18.49 22.22
C VAL A 27 6.34 -18.71 20.71
N LEU A 28 5.23 -19.30 20.27
CA LEU A 28 4.95 -19.50 18.84
C LEU A 28 4.85 -18.17 18.09
N LYS A 29 4.12 -17.20 18.63
CA LYS A 29 4.00 -15.86 18.06
C LYS A 29 5.36 -15.17 17.93
N LYS A 30 6.14 -15.18 19.01
CA LYS A 30 7.48 -14.59 19.03
C LYS A 30 8.44 -15.28 18.04
N THR A 31 8.34 -16.60 17.87
CA THR A 31 9.14 -17.35 16.89
C THR A 31 8.72 -17.01 15.46
N THR A 32 7.41 -16.86 15.20
CA THR A 32 6.90 -16.43 13.88
C THR A 32 7.39 -15.03 13.54
N ASP A 33 7.29 -14.07 14.49
CA ASP A 33 7.73 -12.70 14.31
C ASP A 33 9.25 -12.62 14.02
N ILE A 34 10.06 -13.44 14.71
CA ILE A 34 11.51 -13.51 14.46
C ILE A 34 11.82 -14.08 13.08
N ASN A 35 11.13 -15.16 12.68
CA ASN A 35 11.34 -15.77 11.37
C ASN A 35 10.95 -14.80 10.25
N GLU A 36 9.86 -14.09 10.40
CA GLU A 36 9.41 -13.10 9.43
C GLU A 36 10.40 -11.94 9.33
N ALA A 37 10.91 -11.43 10.45
CA ALA A 37 11.95 -10.40 10.48
C ALA A 37 13.26 -10.86 9.81
N VAL A 38 13.69 -12.10 10.03
CA VAL A 38 14.87 -12.68 9.37
C VAL A 38 14.67 -12.81 7.87
N ILE A 39 13.50 -13.28 7.43
CA ILE A 39 13.16 -13.39 6.00
C ILE A 39 13.19 -12.01 5.35
N GLN A 40 12.59 -10.99 5.96
CA GLN A 40 12.59 -9.63 5.43
C GLN A 40 14.01 -9.05 5.36
N GLU A 41 14.85 -9.28 6.36
CA GLU A 41 16.25 -8.85 6.34
C GLU A 41 17.08 -9.55 5.25
N VAL A 42 16.85 -10.84 5.02
CA VAL A 42 17.50 -11.59 3.93
C VAL A 42 17.07 -11.05 2.57
N LEU A 43 15.76 -10.86 2.37
CA LEU A 43 15.21 -10.28 1.13
C LEU A 43 15.77 -8.88 0.88
N LYS A 44 15.87 -8.05 1.92
CA LYS A 44 16.46 -6.72 1.87
C LYS A 44 17.94 -6.76 1.45
N ARG A 45 18.74 -7.64 2.05
CA ARG A 45 20.16 -7.84 1.67
C ARG A 45 20.34 -8.35 0.25
N MET A 46 19.37 -9.10 -0.26
CA MET A 46 19.31 -9.55 -1.64
C MET A 46 18.78 -8.46 -2.60
N GLY A 47 18.38 -7.28 -2.09
CA GLY A 47 17.74 -6.23 -2.89
C GLY A 47 16.34 -6.61 -3.39
N ILE A 48 15.71 -7.58 -2.73
CA ILE A 48 14.38 -8.06 -3.10
C ILE A 48 13.38 -7.55 -2.08
N GLN A 49 12.77 -6.40 -2.37
CA GLN A 49 11.57 -5.94 -1.66
C GLN A 49 10.38 -6.14 -2.59
N SER A 50 9.43 -6.98 -2.18
CA SER A 50 8.27 -7.34 -3.01
C SER A 50 7.10 -6.37 -2.86
N ARG A 51 7.11 -5.53 -1.79
CA ARG A 51 5.97 -4.70 -1.43
C ARG A 51 6.40 -3.52 -0.56
N ILE A 52 5.84 -2.34 -0.82
CA ILE A 52 6.09 -1.16 0.02
C ILE A 52 5.41 -1.33 1.38
N THR A 53 6.14 -1.02 2.46
CA THR A 53 5.59 -1.01 3.81
C THR A 53 4.95 0.35 4.15
N LEU A 54 4.11 0.40 5.18
CA LEU A 54 3.56 1.65 5.67
C LEU A 54 4.66 2.62 6.14
N ASP A 55 5.69 2.11 6.81
CA ASP A 55 6.83 2.92 7.27
C ASP A 55 7.58 3.56 6.09
N THR A 56 7.90 2.77 5.07
CA THR A 56 8.55 3.29 3.85
C THR A 56 7.65 4.30 3.12
N ALA A 57 6.35 4.01 3.01
CA ALA A 57 5.40 4.91 2.36
C ALA A 57 5.33 6.27 3.08
N LYS A 58 5.29 6.28 4.41
CA LYS A 58 5.29 7.52 5.21
C LYS A 58 6.57 8.33 5.01
N LYS A 59 7.73 7.68 5.08
CA LYS A 59 9.03 8.34 4.84
C LYS A 59 9.14 8.91 3.44
N LEU A 60 8.65 8.19 2.44
CA LEU A 60 8.62 8.66 1.04
C LEU A 60 7.72 9.89 0.92
N ILE A 61 6.53 9.86 1.50
CA ILE A 61 5.60 10.99 1.47
C ILE A 61 6.20 12.22 2.14
N GLU A 62 6.85 12.07 3.29
CA GLU A 62 7.54 13.20 3.98
C GLU A 62 8.62 13.84 3.09
N ARG A 63 9.41 13.04 2.37
CA ARG A 63 10.41 13.55 1.41
C ARG A 63 9.74 14.28 0.24
N LEU A 64 8.64 13.76 -0.26
CA LEU A 64 7.86 14.38 -1.32
C LEU A 64 7.20 15.69 -0.88
N GLU A 65 6.67 15.77 0.33
CA GLU A 65 6.10 17.01 0.90
C GLU A 65 7.15 18.11 0.99
N GLN A 66 8.36 17.78 1.49
CA GLN A 66 9.48 18.74 1.55
C GLN A 66 9.84 19.25 0.16
N GLU A 67 9.94 18.37 -0.83
CA GLU A 67 10.24 18.75 -2.22
C GLU A 67 9.11 19.55 -2.86
N ALA A 68 7.84 19.19 -2.59
CA ALA A 68 6.68 19.96 -3.05
C ALA A 68 6.69 21.38 -2.50
N VAL A 69 6.99 21.55 -1.21
CA VAL A 69 7.15 22.89 -0.60
C VAL A 69 8.25 23.69 -1.30
N ARG A 70 9.41 23.07 -1.56
CA ARG A 70 10.53 23.70 -2.25
C ARG A 70 10.15 24.17 -3.67
N ARG A 71 9.27 23.44 -4.35
CA ARG A 71 8.74 23.77 -5.68
C ARG A 71 7.55 24.73 -5.63
N GLY A 72 7.07 25.11 -4.46
CA GLY A 72 5.86 25.92 -4.31
C GLY A 72 4.56 25.17 -4.66
N GLN A 73 4.61 23.85 -4.66
CA GLN A 73 3.48 22.98 -5.02
C GLN A 73 2.69 22.56 -3.77
N ARG A 74 1.35 22.54 -3.88
CA ARG A 74 0.43 22.01 -2.87
C ARG A 74 -0.25 20.78 -3.44
N ALA A 75 0.09 19.62 -2.91
CA ALA A 75 -0.32 18.36 -3.51
C ALA A 75 -0.99 17.42 -2.52
N VAL A 76 -1.78 16.50 -3.06
CA VAL A 76 -2.10 15.23 -2.41
C VAL A 76 -1.09 14.19 -2.93
N ILE A 77 -0.52 13.42 -2.00
CA ILE A 77 0.46 12.39 -2.27
C ILE A 77 -0.11 11.06 -1.76
N ALA A 78 -0.31 10.12 -2.66
CA ALA A 78 -0.90 8.83 -2.37
C ALA A 78 0.07 7.69 -2.74
N VAL A 79 0.22 6.73 -1.83
CA VAL A 79 0.97 5.50 -2.06
C VAL A 79 0.03 4.32 -1.96
N CYS A 80 0.06 3.42 -2.94
CA CYS A 80 -0.66 2.16 -2.92
C CYS A 80 0.30 0.96 -2.96
N ASN A 81 -0.21 -0.21 -2.55
CA ASN A 81 0.50 -1.48 -2.67
C ASN A 81 0.44 -2.02 -4.11
N PRO A 82 1.13 -3.15 -4.43
CA PRO A 82 1.11 -3.73 -5.79
C PRO A 82 -0.28 -4.13 -6.29
N GLU A 83 -1.23 -4.36 -5.40
CA GLU A 83 -2.63 -4.68 -5.72
C GLU A 83 -3.50 -3.42 -5.92
N GLY A 84 -2.91 -2.23 -5.79
CA GLY A 84 -3.61 -0.96 -5.97
C GLY A 84 -4.39 -0.45 -4.76
N ASN A 85 -4.28 -1.12 -3.60
CA ASN A 85 -4.93 -0.66 -2.37
C ASN A 85 -4.11 0.46 -1.71
N PRO A 86 -4.75 1.53 -1.18
CA PRO A 86 -4.05 2.60 -0.49
C PRO A 86 -3.27 2.09 0.72
N VAL A 87 -2.03 2.58 0.88
CA VAL A 87 -1.17 2.34 2.05
C VAL A 87 -1.08 3.60 2.91
N ALA A 88 -0.83 4.75 2.29
CA ALA A 88 -0.79 6.05 2.95
C ALA A 88 -1.19 7.16 1.97
N VAL A 89 -1.90 8.17 2.46
CA VAL A 89 -2.30 9.34 1.68
C VAL A 89 -2.17 10.58 2.57
N HIS A 90 -1.39 11.58 2.12
CA HIS A 90 -1.30 12.88 2.77
C HIS A 90 -1.90 13.97 1.88
N VAL A 91 -2.67 14.84 2.50
CA VAL A 91 -3.26 16.01 1.86
C VAL A 91 -2.55 17.25 2.41
N MET A 92 -1.72 17.90 1.59
CA MET A 92 -1.06 19.14 2.00
C MET A 92 -2.08 20.26 2.13
N ASP A 93 -1.83 21.18 3.08
CA ASP A 93 -2.66 22.36 3.26
C ASP A 93 -2.74 23.17 1.96
N GLY A 94 -3.96 23.48 1.54
CA GLY A 94 -4.21 24.23 0.30
C GLY A 94 -4.23 23.38 -0.96
N ALA A 95 -4.12 22.05 -0.89
CA ALA A 95 -4.35 21.18 -2.03
C ALA A 95 -5.81 21.26 -2.51
N PHE A 96 -6.05 21.06 -3.82
CA PHE A 96 -7.40 21.04 -4.36
C PHE A 96 -8.21 19.87 -3.81
N LEU A 97 -9.50 20.09 -3.55
CA LEU A 97 -10.42 19.07 -3.07
C LEU A 97 -10.41 17.80 -3.94
N VAL A 98 -10.43 17.98 -5.26
CA VAL A 98 -10.44 16.85 -6.23
C VAL A 98 -9.14 16.07 -6.20
N SER A 99 -8.03 16.66 -5.77
CA SER A 99 -6.71 16.03 -5.79
C SER A 99 -6.60 14.79 -4.92
N PHE A 100 -7.44 14.64 -3.88
CA PHE A 100 -7.49 13.43 -3.07
C PHE A 100 -7.88 12.22 -3.91
N ASP A 101 -8.98 12.31 -4.64
CA ASP A 101 -9.43 11.20 -5.52
C ASP A 101 -8.45 10.97 -6.67
N VAL A 102 -7.98 12.05 -7.29
CA VAL A 102 -7.07 11.97 -8.44
C VAL A 102 -5.73 11.35 -8.06
N ALA A 103 -5.12 11.73 -6.93
CA ALA A 103 -3.84 11.15 -6.51
C ALA A 103 -3.95 9.64 -6.24
N MET A 104 -5.01 9.21 -5.55
CA MET A 104 -5.25 7.78 -5.32
C MET A 104 -5.45 7.02 -6.63
N LYS A 105 -6.23 7.56 -7.56
CA LYS A 105 -6.46 6.95 -8.87
C LYS A 105 -5.20 6.94 -9.74
N LYS A 106 -4.34 7.94 -9.65
CA LYS A 106 -3.02 7.93 -10.33
C LYS A 106 -2.12 6.82 -9.82
N ALA A 107 -2.02 6.65 -8.48
CA ALA A 107 -1.26 5.56 -7.89
C ALA A 107 -1.79 4.19 -8.34
N TYR A 108 -3.10 3.99 -8.26
CA TYR A 108 -3.79 2.79 -8.74
C TYR A 108 -3.51 2.52 -10.21
N THR A 109 -3.69 3.51 -11.08
CA THR A 109 -3.50 3.38 -12.53
C THR A 109 -2.10 2.89 -12.84
N ALA A 110 -1.07 3.45 -12.21
CA ALA A 110 0.33 3.11 -12.48
C ALA A 110 0.64 1.62 -12.22
N VAL A 111 0.04 1.00 -11.20
CA VAL A 111 0.21 -0.44 -10.94
C VAL A 111 -0.73 -1.29 -11.79
N ALA A 112 -1.96 -0.83 -12.03
CA ALA A 112 -2.98 -1.57 -12.78
C ALA A 112 -2.59 -1.74 -14.26
N VAL A 113 -2.06 -0.69 -14.90
CA VAL A 113 -1.66 -0.73 -16.31
C VAL A 113 -0.16 -0.97 -16.51
N LYS A 114 0.62 -1.02 -15.42
CA LYS A 114 2.07 -1.26 -15.40
C LYS A 114 2.87 -0.25 -16.25
N MET A 115 2.43 1.00 -16.26
CA MET A 115 3.15 2.12 -16.86
C MET A 115 2.82 3.42 -16.11
N SER A 116 3.61 4.48 -16.30
CA SER A 116 3.26 5.76 -15.72
C SER A 116 2.01 6.35 -16.37
N THR A 117 1.26 7.17 -15.62
CA THR A 117 0.10 7.87 -16.18
C THR A 117 0.51 8.91 -17.25
N MET A 118 1.76 9.36 -17.23
CA MET A 118 2.32 10.21 -18.29
C MET A 118 2.51 9.42 -19.61
N GLU A 119 3.04 8.20 -19.54
CA GLU A 119 3.15 7.33 -20.72
C GLU A 119 1.76 6.96 -21.25
N LEU A 120 0.84 6.59 -20.35
CA LEU A 120 -0.53 6.27 -20.71
C LEU A 120 -1.22 7.46 -21.41
N SER A 121 -0.99 8.70 -20.95
CA SER A 121 -1.58 9.90 -21.53
C SER A 121 -1.27 10.04 -23.02
N LYS A 122 -0.07 9.64 -23.45
CA LYS A 122 0.37 9.78 -24.85
C LYS A 122 -0.38 8.84 -25.78
N ILE A 123 -0.78 7.68 -25.30
CA ILE A 123 -1.45 6.65 -26.10
C ILE A 123 -2.98 6.59 -25.89
N ALA A 124 -3.48 7.37 -24.93
CA ALA A 124 -4.90 7.47 -24.60
C ALA A 124 -5.62 8.66 -25.25
N GLN A 125 -4.90 9.47 -26.03
CA GLN A 125 -5.46 10.61 -26.75
C GLN A 125 -6.34 10.15 -27.93
N PRO A 126 -7.22 11.03 -28.48
CA PRO A 126 -7.99 10.72 -29.69
C PRO A 126 -7.08 10.21 -30.82
N GLY A 127 -7.41 9.06 -31.37
CA GLY A 127 -6.59 8.37 -32.37
C GLY A 127 -5.49 7.46 -31.80
N GLY A 128 -5.26 7.48 -30.49
CA GLY A 128 -4.32 6.59 -29.81
C GLY A 128 -4.88 5.19 -29.58
N THR A 129 -3.98 4.22 -29.41
CA THR A 129 -4.32 2.80 -29.24
C THR A 129 -5.22 2.53 -28.01
N PHE A 130 -5.08 3.33 -26.94
CA PHE A 130 -5.86 3.20 -25.71
C PHE A 130 -6.86 4.34 -25.51
N TYR A 131 -7.30 4.98 -26.59
CA TYR A 131 -8.36 5.98 -26.49
C TYR A 131 -9.61 5.41 -25.81
N GLY A 132 -10.10 6.09 -24.75
CA GLY A 132 -11.25 5.68 -23.97
C GLY A 132 -10.94 4.74 -22.79
N VAL A 133 -9.65 4.42 -22.55
CA VAL A 133 -9.22 3.59 -21.40
C VAL A 133 -9.64 4.19 -20.05
N ASP A 134 -9.76 5.50 -19.97
CA ASP A 134 -10.22 6.27 -18.80
C ASP A 134 -11.66 5.92 -18.36
N LYS A 135 -12.44 5.35 -19.25
CA LYS A 135 -13.83 4.90 -18.97
C LYS A 135 -13.89 3.48 -18.40
N LEU A 136 -12.80 2.75 -18.45
CA LEU A 136 -12.74 1.39 -17.93
C LEU A 136 -12.61 1.39 -16.40
N ASP A 137 -12.81 0.22 -15.80
CA ASP A 137 -12.65 -0.01 -14.36
C ASP A 137 -13.41 1.01 -13.48
N GLY A 138 -14.63 1.33 -13.88
CA GLY A 138 -15.47 2.29 -13.16
C GLY A 138 -14.93 3.72 -13.15
N GLY A 139 -14.10 4.11 -14.13
CA GLY A 139 -13.49 5.44 -14.21
C GLY A 139 -12.32 5.64 -13.24
N LYS A 140 -11.65 4.57 -12.83
CA LYS A 140 -10.47 4.65 -11.97
C LYS A 140 -9.18 4.99 -12.72
N ILE A 141 -9.17 4.79 -14.04
CA ILE A 141 -7.97 4.99 -14.86
C ILE A 141 -7.78 6.48 -15.16
N VAL A 142 -6.64 7.02 -14.76
CA VAL A 142 -6.25 8.42 -14.99
C VAL A 142 -5.24 8.50 -16.13
N ILE A 143 -5.49 9.39 -17.10
CA ILE A 143 -4.71 9.53 -18.32
C ILE A 143 -3.91 10.84 -18.42
N PHE A 144 -3.41 11.33 -17.29
CA PHE A 144 -2.49 12.47 -17.23
C PHE A 144 -1.46 12.28 -16.11
N GLY A 145 -0.30 12.93 -16.27
CA GLY A 145 0.91 12.69 -15.45
C GLY A 145 0.73 12.83 -13.96
N GLY A 146 1.60 12.15 -13.21
CA GLY A 146 1.68 12.18 -11.75
C GLY A 146 1.53 10.83 -11.08
N GLY A 147 1.20 9.77 -11.82
CA GLY A 147 1.21 8.40 -11.34
C GLY A 147 2.42 7.62 -11.85
N ILE A 148 3.15 6.97 -10.97
CA ILE A 148 4.29 6.11 -11.34
C ILE A 148 4.28 4.81 -10.54
N GLN A 149 4.91 3.79 -11.11
CA GLN A 149 5.26 2.58 -10.38
C GLN A 149 6.41 2.87 -9.40
N LEU A 150 6.29 2.42 -8.16
CA LEU A 150 7.41 2.37 -7.23
C LEU A 150 8.13 1.03 -7.41
N LYS A 151 9.43 1.09 -7.66
CA LYS A 151 10.24 -0.10 -7.96
C LYS A 151 11.42 -0.24 -7.00
N SER A 152 11.67 -1.48 -6.59
CA SER A 152 12.91 -1.91 -5.97
C SER A 152 13.60 -2.86 -6.95
N GLY A 153 14.70 -2.41 -7.55
CA GLY A 153 15.26 -3.08 -8.73
C GLY A 153 14.24 -3.15 -9.87
N ASN A 154 13.96 -4.35 -10.35
CA ASN A 154 12.96 -4.60 -11.40
C ASN A 154 11.56 -4.95 -10.86
N THR A 155 11.40 -5.03 -9.54
CA THR A 155 10.14 -5.42 -8.91
C THR A 155 9.27 -4.20 -8.61
N ILE A 156 8.03 -4.22 -9.07
CA ILE A 156 7.03 -3.20 -8.71
C ILE A 156 6.58 -3.50 -7.28
N ILE A 157 6.90 -2.60 -6.35
CA ILE A 157 6.56 -2.74 -4.93
C ILE A 157 5.34 -1.92 -4.51
N GLY A 158 4.83 -1.08 -5.40
CA GLY A 158 3.66 -0.23 -5.18
C GLY A 158 3.50 0.81 -6.27
N GLY A 159 2.61 1.75 -6.03
CA GLY A 159 2.35 2.90 -6.88
C GLY A 159 2.38 4.20 -6.10
N LEU A 160 2.79 5.27 -6.76
CA LEU A 160 2.78 6.64 -6.25
C LEU A 160 1.89 7.50 -7.14
N GLY A 161 0.99 8.27 -6.55
CA GLY A 161 0.16 9.23 -7.23
C GLY A 161 0.28 10.61 -6.61
N ILE A 162 0.52 11.61 -7.43
CA ILE A 162 0.63 13.01 -7.04
C ILE A 162 -0.38 13.83 -7.82
N SER A 163 -1.09 14.71 -7.13
CA SER A 163 -2.05 15.63 -7.74
C SER A 163 -2.02 16.97 -7.02
N GLY A 164 -1.77 18.05 -7.73
CA GLY A 164 -1.73 19.40 -7.18
C GLY A 164 -1.21 20.46 -8.16
N GLY A 165 -0.51 20.05 -9.20
CA GLY A 165 -0.01 20.90 -10.26
C GLY A 165 -0.55 20.50 -11.63
N THR A 166 0.19 20.85 -12.68
CA THR A 166 -0.02 20.31 -14.03
C THR A 166 0.38 18.83 -14.07
N GLY A 167 -0.01 18.11 -15.11
CA GLY A 167 0.41 16.72 -15.30
C GLY A 167 1.93 16.57 -15.33
N GLU A 168 2.64 17.51 -15.93
CA GLU A 168 4.10 17.56 -16.00
C GLU A 168 4.73 17.82 -14.64
N GLU A 169 4.21 18.78 -13.88
CA GLU A 169 4.69 19.11 -12.52
C GLU A 169 4.48 17.94 -11.58
N ASP A 170 3.31 17.34 -11.59
CA ASP A 170 2.97 16.18 -10.77
C ASP A 170 3.85 14.97 -11.14
N HIS A 171 4.09 14.75 -12.44
CA HIS A 171 4.95 13.67 -12.92
C HIS A 171 6.41 13.87 -12.48
N SER A 172 6.94 15.09 -12.64
CA SER A 172 8.31 15.41 -12.21
C SER A 172 8.51 15.20 -10.70
N LEU A 173 7.50 15.55 -9.88
CA LEU A 173 7.56 15.31 -8.44
C LEU A 173 7.47 13.80 -8.12
N ALA A 174 6.69 13.05 -8.88
CA ALA A 174 6.61 11.60 -8.73
C ALA A 174 7.95 10.92 -9.09
N GLU A 175 8.61 11.34 -10.17
CA GLU A 175 9.95 10.83 -10.54
C GLU A 175 11.00 11.12 -9.47
N TYR A 176 10.95 12.29 -8.83
CA TYR A 176 11.76 12.57 -7.67
C TYR A 176 11.53 11.53 -6.56
N GLY A 177 10.27 11.17 -6.30
CA GLY A 177 9.93 10.13 -5.33
C GLY A 177 10.60 8.78 -5.63
N GLN A 178 10.60 8.33 -6.88
CA GLN A 178 11.32 7.10 -7.26
C GLN A 178 12.84 7.26 -7.08
N SER A 179 13.39 8.43 -7.37
CA SER A 179 14.84 8.66 -7.26
C SER A 179 15.36 8.56 -5.82
N VAL A 180 14.54 8.97 -4.83
CA VAL A 180 14.91 8.93 -3.40
C VAL A 180 14.45 7.63 -2.71
N LEU A 181 13.65 6.81 -3.36
CA LEU A 181 13.10 5.60 -2.77
C LEU A 181 14.19 4.63 -2.27
N ASN A 182 15.24 4.44 -3.05
CA ASN A 182 16.35 3.54 -2.69
C ASN A 182 17.14 4.00 -1.44
N GLU A 183 17.08 5.28 -1.10
CA GLU A 183 17.68 5.82 0.13
C GLU A 183 16.82 5.49 1.37
N ILE A 184 15.54 5.19 1.16
CA ILE A 184 14.55 4.95 2.21
C ILE A 184 14.38 3.45 2.47
N LEU A 185 14.54 2.62 1.42
CA LEU A 185 14.45 1.16 1.49
C LEU A 185 15.64 0.57 2.26
#